data_dcdcccf5f02ecbc18853d33240f2ec7f
#
_entry.id   dcdcccf5f02ecbc18853d33240f2ec7f
#
_cell.length_a   1.000
_cell.length_b   1.000
_cell.length_c   1.000
_cell.angle_alpha   90.00
_cell.angle_beta   90.00
_cell.angle_gamma   90.00
#
_symmetry.space_group_name_H-M   'P 1'
#
loop_
_entity.id
_entity.type
_entity.pdbx_description
1 polymer ?
#
loop_
_entity_poly.entity_id
_entity_poly.type
_entity_poly.pdbx_seq_one_letter_code
_entity_poly.pdbx_strand_id
1 'polypeptide(L)'
;VYNYLTGTMGMNSAAASGVMASMYRESRFYVDITNDYGTAYGLCQWYGDRWTNLQNYCNNNGLDWHTLYGQMRFLEYELNSLSSLRSYMYGISNDANGAYHAGYEWCRVYELGGNTSDTTRCDSRGTLARDTFWPKYQNGSTGGYTGWRSENGRDYWYENGVKQGTTGRGKEIYDASSDAWYWLDAVDGGAKAVNKDVYQESDGGKWVRYDENGHMIKGENCQNGNWYYFEPVTGAMIHGPWTLPDGRKVYYDPKTGIM
;
A
#
# COMPACT_ATOMS: atom_id res chain seq x y z
N VAL A 1 -2.20 -8.49 3.99
CA VAL A 1 -1.63 -8.71 5.34
C VAL A 1 -0.11 -8.66 5.30
N TYR A 2 0.57 -9.62 4.62
CA TYR A 2 2.04 -9.69 4.61
C TYR A 2 2.72 -8.36 4.26
N ASN A 3 2.30 -7.73 3.16
CA ASN A 3 2.88 -6.46 2.71
C ASN A 3 2.71 -5.32 3.72
N TYR A 4 1.63 -5.31 4.49
CA TYR A 4 1.45 -4.33 5.56
C TYR A 4 2.42 -4.60 6.72
N LEU A 5 2.55 -5.88 7.15
CA LEU A 5 3.45 -6.26 8.24
C LEU A 5 4.91 -5.96 7.91
N THR A 6 5.35 -6.24 6.69
CA THR A 6 6.75 -6.03 6.29
C THR A 6 7.04 -4.62 5.76
N GLY A 7 6.16 -4.07 4.92
CA GLY A 7 6.36 -2.77 4.28
C GLY A 7 6.01 -1.59 5.19
N THR A 8 4.87 -1.64 5.88
CA THR A 8 4.40 -0.55 6.73
C THR A 8 4.92 -0.67 8.15
N MET A 9 4.76 -1.85 8.77
CA MET A 9 5.21 -2.07 10.14
C MET A 9 6.71 -2.38 10.24
N GLY A 10 7.40 -2.75 9.15
CA GLY A 10 8.85 -3.02 9.12
C GLY A 10 9.27 -4.35 9.75
N MET A 11 8.36 -5.30 9.90
CA MET A 11 8.69 -6.65 10.37
C MET A 11 9.50 -7.41 9.32
N ASN A 12 10.42 -8.28 9.74
CA ASN A 12 11.03 -9.23 8.83
C ASN A 12 10.05 -10.36 8.43
N SER A 13 10.41 -11.17 7.45
CA SER A 13 9.53 -12.23 6.90
C SER A 13 9.17 -13.29 7.94
N ALA A 14 10.06 -13.61 8.88
CA ALA A 14 9.81 -14.57 9.93
C ALA A 14 8.77 -14.05 10.93
N ALA A 15 8.92 -12.82 11.41
CA ALA A 15 7.95 -12.16 12.28
C ALA A 15 6.57 -12.06 11.62
N ALA A 16 6.52 -11.60 10.36
CA ALA A 16 5.29 -11.51 9.58
C ALA A 16 4.62 -12.88 9.40
N SER A 17 5.39 -13.95 9.17
CA SER A 17 4.87 -15.32 9.06
C SER A 17 4.19 -15.79 10.36
N GLY A 18 4.74 -15.40 11.51
CA GLY A 18 4.14 -15.68 12.82
C GLY A 18 2.78 -15.01 13.01
N VAL A 19 2.69 -13.72 12.75
CA VAL A 19 1.41 -12.96 12.81
C VAL A 19 0.38 -13.56 11.85
N MET A 20 0.79 -13.86 10.62
CA MET A 20 -0.07 -14.45 9.60
C MET A 20 -0.61 -15.83 9.99
N ALA A 21 0.20 -16.66 10.63
CA ALA A 21 -0.23 -17.98 11.10
C ALA A 21 -1.38 -17.86 12.10
N SER A 22 -1.31 -16.90 13.00
CA SER A 22 -2.38 -16.60 13.95
C SER A 22 -3.62 -16.08 13.26
N MET A 23 -3.54 -15.05 12.42
CA MET A 23 -4.68 -14.52 11.67
C MET A 23 -5.35 -15.57 10.80
N TYR A 24 -4.57 -16.45 10.17
CA TYR A 24 -5.12 -17.54 9.36
C TYR A 24 -5.98 -18.49 10.20
N ARG A 25 -5.57 -18.78 11.41
CA ARG A 25 -6.33 -19.64 12.32
C ARG A 25 -7.56 -18.95 12.90
N GLU A 26 -7.50 -17.65 13.11
CA GLU A 26 -8.63 -16.88 13.64
C GLU A 26 -9.70 -16.60 12.57
N SER A 27 -9.30 -16.17 11.37
CA SER A 27 -10.25 -15.66 10.37
C SER A 27 -10.01 -16.16 8.94
N ARG A 28 -8.96 -16.93 8.67
CA ARG A 28 -8.48 -17.24 7.30
C ARG A 28 -8.27 -15.98 6.44
N PHE A 29 -7.90 -14.87 7.10
CA PHE A 29 -7.75 -13.53 6.52
C PHE A 29 -9.04 -12.86 6.05
N TYR A 30 -10.21 -13.38 6.39
CA TYR A 30 -11.45 -12.67 6.14
C TYR A 30 -11.59 -11.49 7.12
N VAL A 31 -11.86 -10.32 6.59
CA VAL A 31 -11.95 -9.07 7.38
C VAL A 31 -13.33 -8.86 7.99
N ASP A 32 -14.36 -9.54 7.44
CA ASP A 32 -15.74 -9.34 7.80
C ASP A 32 -16.39 -10.65 8.31
N ILE A 33 -15.64 -11.39 9.11
CA ILE A 33 -16.10 -12.65 9.70
C ILE A 33 -16.31 -12.49 11.20
N THR A 34 -17.41 -13.07 11.68
CA THR A 34 -17.66 -13.27 13.11
C THR A 34 -17.48 -14.74 13.47
N ASN A 35 -17.20 -15.03 14.75
CA ASN A 35 -17.29 -16.39 15.26
C ASN A 35 -18.75 -16.87 15.32
N ASP A 36 -18.97 -18.17 15.55
CA ASP A 36 -20.30 -18.80 15.58
C ASP A 36 -21.28 -18.17 16.59
N TYR A 37 -20.76 -17.47 17.59
CA TYR A 37 -21.55 -16.80 18.63
C TYR A 37 -21.74 -15.29 18.34
N GLY A 38 -21.18 -14.75 17.26
CA GLY A 38 -21.25 -13.32 16.93
C GLY A 38 -20.58 -12.39 17.94
N THR A 39 -19.60 -12.90 18.69
CA THR A 39 -18.96 -12.17 19.81
C THR A 39 -17.53 -11.71 19.51
N ALA A 40 -16.92 -12.20 18.42
CA ALA A 40 -15.61 -11.81 17.96
C ALA A 40 -15.64 -11.46 16.47
N TYR A 41 -14.77 -10.57 16.01
CA TYR A 41 -14.82 -10.01 14.65
C TYR A 41 -13.45 -9.86 14.00
N GLY A 42 -13.42 -10.10 12.69
CA GLY A 42 -12.37 -9.72 11.76
C GLY A 42 -11.08 -10.55 11.86
N LEU A 43 -10.00 -9.99 11.34
CA LEU A 43 -8.70 -10.67 11.12
C LEU A 43 -8.15 -11.40 12.36
N CYS A 44 -8.25 -10.76 13.52
CA CYS A 44 -7.71 -11.29 14.78
C CYS A 44 -8.80 -11.76 15.74
N GLN A 45 -10.05 -11.87 15.26
CA GLN A 45 -11.22 -12.23 16.08
C GLN A 45 -11.26 -11.41 17.39
N TRP A 46 -11.19 -10.09 17.25
CA TRP A 46 -11.27 -9.17 18.39
C TRP A 46 -12.58 -9.39 19.14
N TYR A 47 -12.46 -9.69 20.42
CA TYR A 47 -13.58 -10.07 21.29
C TYR A 47 -13.88 -9.00 22.34
N GLY A 48 -15.16 -8.78 22.68
CA GLY A 48 -15.60 -7.89 23.74
C GLY A 48 -15.08 -6.46 23.57
N ASP A 49 -14.42 -5.94 24.61
CA ASP A 49 -13.90 -4.57 24.60
C ASP A 49 -12.91 -4.31 23.47
N ARG A 50 -12.14 -5.33 23.04
CA ARG A 50 -11.20 -5.16 21.92
C ARG A 50 -11.93 -4.90 20.61
N TRP A 51 -13.09 -5.52 20.36
CA TRP A 51 -13.90 -5.20 19.19
C TRP A 51 -14.45 -3.78 19.25
N THR A 52 -14.97 -3.36 20.41
CA THR A 52 -15.39 -1.97 20.63
C THR A 52 -14.24 -0.99 20.42
N ASN A 53 -13.05 -1.34 20.88
CA ASN A 53 -11.85 -0.51 20.68
C ASN A 53 -11.42 -0.42 19.19
N LEU A 54 -11.54 -1.50 18.42
CA LEU A 54 -11.33 -1.48 16.95
C LEU A 54 -12.27 -0.46 16.29
N GLN A 55 -13.57 -0.52 16.60
CA GLN A 55 -14.56 0.40 16.05
C GLN A 55 -14.25 1.85 16.44
N ASN A 56 -14.00 2.11 17.71
CA ASN A 56 -13.69 3.45 18.22
C ASN A 56 -12.39 4.01 17.61
N TYR A 57 -11.34 3.17 17.52
CA TYR A 57 -10.08 3.57 16.90
C TYR A 57 -10.29 3.97 15.45
N CYS A 58 -10.95 3.13 14.65
CA CYS A 58 -11.20 3.41 13.24
C CYS A 58 -12.06 4.66 13.06
N ASN A 59 -13.17 4.79 13.79
CA ASN A 59 -14.05 5.95 13.71
C ASN A 59 -13.32 7.26 14.06
N ASN A 60 -12.49 7.24 15.10
CA ASN A 60 -11.72 8.43 15.53
C ASN A 60 -10.61 8.82 14.56
N ASN A 61 -10.18 7.90 13.69
CA ASN A 61 -9.12 8.13 12.71
C ASN A 61 -9.65 8.21 11.25
N GLY A 62 -10.97 8.28 11.05
CA GLY A 62 -11.57 8.34 9.70
C GLY A 62 -11.36 7.08 8.88
N LEU A 63 -11.25 5.91 9.53
CA LEU A 63 -11.03 4.62 8.91
C LEU A 63 -12.31 3.78 8.96
N ASP A 64 -12.48 2.89 8.00
CA ASP A 64 -13.52 1.87 8.03
C ASP A 64 -12.99 0.57 8.66
N TRP A 65 -13.55 0.18 9.82
CA TRP A 65 -13.15 -1.02 10.57
C TRP A 65 -13.55 -2.35 9.90
N HIS A 66 -14.38 -2.33 8.86
CA HIS A 66 -14.69 -3.50 8.04
C HIS A 66 -13.61 -3.80 7.00
N THR A 67 -12.65 -2.90 6.80
CA THR A 67 -11.61 -3.04 5.77
C THR A 67 -10.34 -3.67 6.31
N LEU A 68 -9.57 -4.30 5.40
CA LEU A 68 -8.23 -4.79 5.72
C LEU A 68 -7.35 -3.66 6.29
N TYR A 69 -7.40 -2.49 5.69
CA TYR A 69 -6.57 -1.36 6.10
C TYR A 69 -6.93 -0.87 7.51
N GLY A 70 -8.21 -0.67 7.81
CA GLY A 70 -8.65 -0.24 9.13
C GLY A 70 -8.23 -1.23 10.23
N GLN A 71 -8.40 -2.52 9.98
CA GLN A 71 -8.04 -3.58 10.93
C GLN A 71 -6.52 -3.71 11.13
N MET A 72 -5.72 -3.58 10.07
CA MET A 72 -4.25 -3.59 10.19
C MET A 72 -3.71 -2.36 10.91
N ARG A 73 -4.34 -1.19 10.74
CA ARG A 73 -4.02 0.03 11.49
C ARG A 73 -4.32 -0.12 12.98
N PHE A 74 -5.42 -0.76 13.32
CA PHE A 74 -5.75 -1.06 14.72
C PHE A 74 -4.80 -2.09 15.33
N LEU A 75 -4.44 -3.16 14.59
CA LEU A 75 -3.42 -4.11 15.03
C LEU A 75 -2.09 -3.44 15.36
N GLU A 76 -1.63 -2.54 14.51
CA GLU A 76 -0.41 -1.76 14.74
C GLU A 76 -0.53 -0.90 16.01
N TYR A 77 -1.68 -0.27 16.22
CA TYR A 77 -1.97 0.50 17.44
C TYR A 77 -1.92 -0.39 18.69
N GLU A 78 -2.56 -1.57 18.68
CA GLU A 78 -2.50 -2.50 19.81
C GLU A 78 -1.06 -3.00 20.07
N LEU A 79 -0.33 -3.36 19.01
CA LEU A 79 1.06 -3.83 19.15
C LEU A 79 1.97 -2.75 19.75
N ASN A 80 1.75 -1.48 19.43
CA ASN A 80 2.50 -0.37 20.01
C ASN A 80 2.28 -0.23 21.53
N SER A 81 1.13 -0.66 22.04
CA SER A 81 0.86 -0.71 23.49
C SER A 81 1.49 -1.94 24.19
N LEU A 82 1.80 -2.99 23.41
CA LEU A 82 2.42 -4.22 23.88
C LEU A 82 3.95 -4.20 23.68
N SER A 83 4.63 -3.27 24.36
CA SER A 83 6.06 -2.96 24.12
C SER A 83 6.99 -4.18 24.17
N SER A 84 6.78 -5.12 25.09
CA SER A 84 7.58 -6.34 25.20
C SER A 84 7.38 -7.27 24.02
N LEU A 85 6.14 -7.51 23.59
CA LEU A 85 5.84 -8.31 22.40
C LEU A 85 6.38 -7.63 21.15
N ARG A 86 6.17 -6.31 21.03
CA ARG A 86 6.71 -5.55 19.92
C ARG A 86 8.22 -5.70 19.80
N SER A 87 8.95 -5.48 20.88
CA SER A 87 10.42 -5.64 20.90
C SER A 87 10.86 -7.06 20.53
N TYR A 88 10.15 -8.07 21.04
CA TYR A 88 10.41 -9.46 20.71
C TYR A 88 10.22 -9.74 19.22
N MET A 89 9.09 -9.33 18.63
CA MET A 89 8.78 -9.54 17.21
C MET A 89 9.78 -8.87 16.27
N TYR A 90 10.24 -7.66 16.62
CA TYR A 90 11.25 -6.95 15.81
C TYR A 90 12.68 -7.46 16.00
N GLY A 91 12.96 -8.20 17.08
CA GLY A 91 14.26 -8.82 17.35
C GLY A 91 14.40 -10.27 16.85
N ILE A 92 13.35 -10.86 16.30
CA ILE A 92 13.35 -12.25 15.82
C ILE A 92 14.31 -12.42 14.64
N SER A 93 15.06 -13.54 14.65
CA SER A 93 15.89 -13.95 13.51
C SER A 93 15.05 -14.22 12.27
N ASN A 94 15.55 -13.79 11.10
CA ASN A 94 14.82 -13.96 9.84
C ASN A 94 15.10 -15.33 9.23
N ASP A 95 14.64 -16.39 9.91
CA ASP A 95 14.80 -17.79 9.53
C ASP A 95 13.59 -18.63 9.93
N ALA A 96 13.60 -19.92 9.60
CA ALA A 96 12.49 -20.84 9.88
C ALA A 96 12.20 -20.97 11.39
N ASN A 97 13.25 -20.96 12.21
CA ASN A 97 13.12 -21.05 13.66
C ASN A 97 12.54 -19.75 14.24
N GLY A 98 13.00 -18.60 13.73
CA GLY A 98 12.40 -17.30 14.05
C GLY A 98 10.92 -17.24 13.71
N ALA A 99 10.49 -17.78 12.56
CA ALA A 99 9.08 -17.84 12.19
C ALA A 99 8.25 -18.69 13.18
N TYR A 100 8.80 -19.85 13.63
CA TYR A 100 8.16 -20.65 14.67
C TYR A 100 7.98 -19.85 15.96
N HIS A 101 9.06 -19.25 16.46
CA HIS A 101 9.03 -18.46 17.69
C HIS A 101 8.10 -17.24 17.58
N ALA A 102 8.04 -16.60 16.42
CA ALA A 102 7.10 -15.51 16.16
C ALA A 102 5.65 -15.97 16.31
N GLY A 103 5.27 -17.09 15.68
CA GLY A 103 3.92 -17.62 15.77
C GLY A 103 3.54 -18.08 17.18
N TYR A 104 4.48 -18.73 17.86
CA TYR A 104 4.28 -19.17 19.24
C TYR A 104 4.05 -17.98 20.19
N GLU A 105 4.95 -16.99 20.16
CA GLU A 105 4.93 -15.87 21.09
C GLU A 105 3.77 -14.90 20.78
N TRP A 106 3.45 -14.70 19.52
CA TRP A 106 2.27 -13.94 19.14
C TRP A 106 1.00 -14.56 19.73
N CYS A 107 0.82 -15.87 19.56
CA CYS A 107 -0.34 -16.56 20.14
C CYS A 107 -0.35 -16.43 21.67
N ARG A 108 0.78 -16.67 22.33
CA ARG A 108 0.88 -16.62 23.78
C ARG A 108 0.51 -15.24 24.35
N VAL A 109 1.04 -14.19 23.76
CA VAL A 109 0.89 -12.83 24.31
C VAL A 109 -0.31 -12.09 23.73
N TYR A 110 -0.44 -12.08 22.39
CA TYR A 110 -1.47 -11.28 21.74
C TYR A 110 -2.87 -11.93 21.78
N GLU A 111 -2.94 -13.27 21.59
CA GLU A 111 -4.22 -13.99 21.61
C GLU A 111 -4.62 -14.41 23.04
N LEU A 112 -3.67 -14.89 23.84
CA LEU A 112 -3.93 -15.48 25.16
C LEU A 112 -3.58 -14.57 26.35
N GLY A 113 -3.19 -13.31 26.12
CA GLY A 113 -2.89 -12.33 27.15
C GLY A 113 -1.73 -12.73 28.09
N GLY A 114 -0.77 -13.54 27.59
CA GLY A 114 0.36 -14.04 28.37
C GLY A 114 0.06 -15.34 29.14
N ASN A 115 -1.12 -15.93 28.98
CA ASN A 115 -1.45 -17.21 29.58
C ASN A 115 -0.59 -18.34 28.96
N THR A 116 0.02 -19.14 29.81
CA THR A 116 0.92 -20.24 29.40
C THR A 116 0.27 -21.61 29.46
N SER A 117 -1.02 -21.70 29.76
CA SER A 117 -1.70 -22.99 29.93
C SER A 117 -2.01 -23.72 28.62
N ASP A 118 -2.11 -23.00 27.49
CA ASP A 118 -2.39 -23.58 26.18
C ASP A 118 -1.17 -23.56 25.25
N THR A 119 -0.14 -24.29 25.64
CA THR A 119 1.10 -24.44 24.85
C THR A 119 0.83 -25.13 23.51
N THR A 120 -0.10 -26.09 23.46
CA THR A 120 -0.47 -26.81 22.23
C THR A 120 -1.00 -25.88 21.17
N ARG A 121 -1.82 -24.89 21.55
CA ARG A 121 -2.31 -23.86 20.62
C ARG A 121 -1.18 -23.00 20.09
N CYS A 122 -0.28 -22.54 20.97
CA CYS A 122 0.87 -21.74 20.57
C CYS A 122 1.83 -22.54 19.68
N ASP A 123 2.12 -23.80 19.99
CA ASP A 123 2.92 -24.70 19.16
C ASP A 123 2.33 -24.86 17.75
N SER A 124 1.00 -25.01 17.67
CA SER A 124 0.31 -25.12 16.38
C SER A 124 0.46 -23.84 15.53
N ARG A 125 0.48 -22.64 16.15
CA ARG A 125 0.74 -21.37 15.46
C ARG A 125 2.20 -21.27 15.01
N GLY A 126 3.13 -21.62 15.87
CA GLY A 126 4.55 -21.67 15.55
C GLY A 126 4.87 -22.62 14.40
N THR A 127 4.35 -23.84 14.46
CA THR A 127 4.50 -24.84 13.40
C THR A 127 3.92 -24.36 12.07
N LEU A 128 2.71 -23.79 12.09
CA LEU A 128 2.08 -23.22 10.89
C LEU A 128 2.90 -22.06 10.29
N ALA A 129 3.45 -21.21 11.14
CA ALA A 129 4.33 -20.12 10.70
C ALA A 129 5.58 -20.65 10.02
N ARG A 130 6.28 -21.63 10.64
CA ARG A 130 7.51 -22.21 10.12
C ARG A 130 7.29 -23.02 8.84
N ASP A 131 6.27 -23.88 8.82
CA ASP A 131 6.14 -24.92 7.79
C ASP A 131 5.28 -24.49 6.60
N THR A 132 4.45 -23.44 6.76
CA THR A 132 3.53 -22.98 5.70
C THR A 132 3.84 -21.56 5.22
N PHE A 133 3.94 -20.62 6.15
CA PHE A 133 4.09 -19.21 5.76
C PHE A 133 5.55 -18.84 5.49
N TRP A 134 6.49 -19.27 6.32
CA TRP A 134 7.91 -18.99 6.14
C TRP A 134 8.45 -19.48 4.78
N PRO A 135 8.27 -20.74 4.34
CA PRO A 135 8.76 -21.17 3.04
C PRO A 135 8.22 -20.35 1.87
N LYS A 136 7.00 -19.84 2.02
CA LYS A 136 6.35 -18.99 1.02
C LYS A 136 6.91 -17.57 0.96
N TYR A 137 7.40 -17.04 2.08
CA TYR A 137 7.76 -15.63 2.23
C TYR A 137 9.23 -15.39 2.62
N GLN A 138 10.05 -16.43 2.84
CA GLN A 138 11.45 -16.32 3.31
C GLN A 138 12.35 -15.47 2.41
N ASN A 139 12.11 -15.45 1.12
CA ASN A 139 12.88 -14.66 0.14
C ASN A 139 12.24 -13.28 -0.14
N GLY A 140 11.46 -12.77 0.81
CA GLY A 140 10.54 -11.71 0.52
C GLY A 140 9.32 -12.26 -0.22
N SER A 141 8.24 -11.53 -0.26
CA SER A 141 7.04 -11.98 -0.98
C SER A 141 7.35 -12.07 -2.47
N THR A 142 6.93 -13.18 -3.12
CA THR A 142 6.66 -13.18 -4.56
C THR A 142 5.45 -12.28 -4.88
N GLY A 143 4.80 -11.70 -3.84
CA GLY A 143 3.91 -10.57 -3.85
C GLY A 143 4.53 -9.46 -3.02
N GLY A 144 5.55 -8.78 -3.51
CA GLY A 144 6.20 -7.64 -2.85
C GLY A 144 5.23 -6.48 -2.67
N TYR A 145 5.58 -5.54 -1.81
CA TYR A 145 4.83 -4.31 -1.61
C TYR A 145 4.38 -3.72 -2.96
N THR A 146 3.10 -3.46 -3.08
CA THR A 146 2.54 -2.72 -4.21
C THR A 146 1.95 -1.43 -3.67
N GLY A 147 2.43 -0.30 -4.17
CA GLY A 147 2.01 1.03 -3.73
C GLY A 147 3.15 2.04 -3.72
N TRP A 148 2.84 3.23 -3.20
CA TRP A 148 3.78 4.34 -3.09
C TRP A 148 4.75 4.17 -1.92
N ARG A 149 6.03 4.45 -2.16
CA ARG A 149 7.07 4.57 -1.13
C ARG A 149 7.88 5.84 -1.34
N SER A 150 8.02 6.63 -0.29
CA SER A 150 8.87 7.81 -0.31
C SER A 150 10.31 7.46 0.04
N GLU A 151 11.25 7.84 -0.82
CA GLU A 151 12.69 7.62 -0.65
C GLU A 151 13.42 8.92 -1.00
N ASN A 152 14.19 9.46 -0.06
CA ASN A 152 14.96 10.69 -0.25
C ASN A 152 14.13 11.88 -0.78
N GLY A 153 12.88 12.03 -0.28
CA GLY A 153 11.96 13.10 -0.66
C GLY A 153 11.30 12.95 -2.04
N ARG A 154 11.37 11.78 -2.64
CA ARG A 154 10.68 11.43 -3.90
C ARG A 154 9.81 10.21 -3.70
N ASP A 155 8.67 10.15 -4.39
CA ASP A 155 7.75 9.02 -4.35
C ASP A 155 8.01 8.07 -5.51
N TYR A 156 8.02 6.77 -5.20
CA TYR A 156 8.22 5.67 -6.15
C TYR A 156 7.08 4.67 -6.02
N TRP A 157 6.62 4.15 -7.13
CA TRP A 157 5.65 3.06 -7.16
C TRP A 157 6.34 1.71 -7.23
N TYR A 158 5.93 0.82 -6.37
CA TYR A 158 6.38 -0.57 -6.36
C TYR A 158 5.24 -1.49 -6.77
N GLU A 159 5.53 -2.51 -7.55
CA GLU A 159 4.65 -3.64 -7.83
C GLU A 159 5.38 -4.91 -7.42
N ASN A 160 4.80 -5.66 -6.49
CA ASN A 160 5.41 -6.87 -5.96
C ASN A 160 6.87 -6.68 -5.46
N GLY A 161 7.13 -5.56 -4.80
CA GLY A 161 8.46 -5.21 -4.27
C GLY A 161 9.45 -4.72 -5.31
N VAL A 162 9.06 -4.67 -6.58
CA VAL A 162 9.91 -4.17 -7.68
C VAL A 162 9.54 -2.73 -7.99
N LYS A 163 10.53 -1.84 -7.92
CA LYS A 163 10.39 -0.42 -8.29
C LYS A 163 10.02 -0.34 -9.77
N GLN A 164 8.96 0.39 -10.07
CA GLN A 164 8.43 0.54 -11.43
C GLN A 164 8.98 1.79 -12.12
N GLY A 165 8.81 1.86 -13.44
CA GLY A 165 9.18 3.03 -14.25
C GLY A 165 10.67 3.30 -14.38
N THR A 166 11.55 2.33 -14.07
CA THR A 166 13.01 2.51 -14.06
C THR A 166 13.68 2.31 -15.42
N THR A 167 12.93 1.92 -16.44
CA THR A 167 13.45 1.59 -17.78
C THR A 167 12.66 2.32 -18.88
N GLY A 168 13.24 2.39 -20.08
CA GLY A 168 12.64 3.11 -21.19
C GLY A 168 12.52 4.60 -20.92
N ARG A 169 11.37 5.18 -21.19
CA ARG A 169 11.03 6.57 -20.84
C ARG A 169 10.32 6.67 -19.48
N GLY A 170 9.85 5.55 -18.95
CA GLY A 170 9.09 5.48 -17.72
C GLY A 170 7.83 4.60 -17.87
N LYS A 171 6.93 4.70 -16.89
CA LYS A 171 5.69 3.90 -16.85
C LYS A 171 4.52 4.74 -16.35
N GLU A 172 3.40 4.67 -17.03
CA GLU A 172 2.13 5.19 -16.52
C GLU A 172 1.49 4.17 -15.58
N ILE A 173 0.97 4.65 -14.46
CA ILE A 173 0.21 3.83 -13.49
C ILE A 173 -1.08 4.53 -13.11
N TYR A 174 -2.11 3.73 -12.84
CA TYR A 174 -3.34 4.20 -12.20
C TYR A 174 -3.35 3.76 -10.74
N ASP A 175 -3.51 4.71 -9.83
CA ASP A 175 -3.68 4.43 -8.41
C ASP A 175 -5.16 4.60 -8.03
N ALA A 176 -5.82 3.48 -7.78
CA ALA A 176 -7.23 3.44 -7.41
C ALA A 176 -7.53 4.11 -6.05
N SER A 177 -6.53 4.25 -5.17
CA SER A 177 -6.71 4.89 -3.86
C SER A 177 -6.88 6.41 -3.96
N SER A 178 -6.27 7.02 -4.97
CA SER A 178 -6.35 8.45 -5.26
C SER A 178 -7.21 8.77 -6.49
N ASP A 179 -7.73 7.72 -7.18
CA ASP A 179 -8.47 7.82 -8.44
C ASP A 179 -7.72 8.68 -9.50
N ALA A 180 -6.39 8.45 -9.62
CA ALA A 180 -5.54 9.28 -10.45
C ALA A 180 -4.49 8.50 -11.24
N TRP A 181 -4.12 9.04 -12.39
CA TRP A 181 -3.02 8.57 -13.23
C TRP A 181 -1.74 9.31 -12.91
N TYR A 182 -0.64 8.57 -12.81
CA TYR A 182 0.70 9.07 -12.51
C TYR A 182 1.71 8.57 -13.52
N TRP A 183 2.79 9.32 -13.69
CA TRP A 183 3.94 8.91 -14.48
C TRP A 183 5.13 8.63 -13.58
N LEU A 184 5.75 7.49 -13.76
CA LEU A 184 6.99 7.07 -13.13
C LEU A 184 8.11 7.31 -14.12
N ASP A 185 8.95 8.31 -13.88
CA ASP A 185 9.91 8.81 -14.85
C ASP A 185 11.24 8.05 -14.77
N ALA A 186 11.63 7.36 -15.83
CA ALA A 186 12.87 6.60 -15.88
C ALA A 186 14.12 7.51 -15.77
N VAL A 187 14.06 8.75 -16.25
CA VAL A 187 15.16 9.72 -16.12
C VAL A 187 15.45 10.02 -14.65
N ASP A 188 14.42 10.00 -13.82
CA ASP A 188 14.50 10.20 -12.37
C ASP A 188 14.52 8.87 -11.59
N GLY A 189 14.91 7.77 -12.24
CA GLY A 189 15.02 6.45 -11.62
C GLY A 189 13.68 5.82 -11.20
N GLY A 190 12.59 6.16 -11.90
CA GLY A 190 11.23 5.69 -11.63
C GLY A 190 10.48 6.55 -10.60
N ALA A 191 10.98 7.75 -10.28
CA ALA A 191 10.27 8.67 -9.40
C ALA A 191 8.97 9.19 -10.04
N LYS A 192 7.96 9.47 -9.20
CA LYS A 192 6.72 10.14 -9.62
C LYS A 192 7.04 11.49 -10.26
N ALA A 193 6.56 11.70 -11.48
CA ALA A 193 6.68 12.99 -12.16
C ALA A 193 5.81 14.04 -11.45
N VAL A 194 6.41 15.17 -11.09
CA VAL A 194 5.73 16.31 -10.48
C VAL A 194 6.20 17.61 -11.12
N ASN A 195 5.29 18.55 -11.35
CA ASN A 195 5.57 19.85 -11.97
C ASN A 195 6.39 19.76 -13.27
N LYS A 196 6.12 18.77 -14.11
CA LYS A 196 6.90 18.57 -15.35
C LYS A 196 6.06 18.08 -16.53
N ASP A 197 6.57 18.35 -17.72
CA ASP A 197 6.07 17.79 -18.97
C ASP A 197 6.81 16.50 -19.27
N VAL A 198 6.06 15.49 -19.74
CA VAL A 198 6.58 14.16 -20.09
C VAL A 198 6.11 13.79 -21.48
N TYR A 199 7.01 13.24 -22.29
CA TYR A 199 6.62 12.63 -23.56
C TYR A 199 6.29 11.16 -23.37
N GLN A 200 5.06 10.78 -23.66
CA GLN A 200 4.57 9.40 -23.66
C GLN A 200 4.52 8.88 -25.10
N GLU A 201 5.05 7.68 -25.33
CA GLU A 201 5.04 7.05 -26.67
C GLU A 201 3.71 6.36 -27.01
N SER A 202 2.83 6.18 -26.01
CA SER A 202 1.49 5.63 -26.21
C SER A 202 0.65 6.51 -27.16
N ASP A 203 -0.30 5.88 -27.85
CA ASP A 203 -1.27 6.56 -28.72
C ASP A 203 -0.63 7.43 -29.82
N GLY A 204 0.51 7.00 -30.36
CA GLY A 204 1.22 7.72 -31.43
C GLY A 204 2.17 8.82 -30.93
N GLY A 205 2.35 8.93 -29.64
CA GLY A 205 3.23 9.91 -29.01
C GLY A 205 2.52 11.22 -28.63
N LYS A 206 2.62 11.57 -27.37
CA LYS A 206 1.98 12.79 -26.82
C LYS A 206 2.81 13.42 -25.71
N TRP A 207 2.76 14.75 -25.61
CA TRP A 207 3.19 15.47 -24.43
C TRP A 207 2.05 15.57 -23.44
N VAL A 208 2.33 15.26 -22.16
CA VAL A 208 1.40 15.40 -21.04
C VAL A 208 2.08 16.19 -19.93
N ARG A 209 1.31 16.85 -19.09
CA ARG A 209 1.81 17.62 -17.94
C ARG A 209 1.28 17.04 -16.65
N TYR A 210 2.17 16.93 -15.66
CA TYR A 210 1.84 16.53 -14.30
C TYR A 210 1.99 17.74 -13.36
N ASP A 211 1.00 17.90 -12.46
CA ASP A 211 0.95 18.98 -11.48
C ASP A 211 1.91 18.73 -10.28
N GLU A 212 1.83 19.57 -9.26
CA GLU A 212 2.61 19.47 -8.04
C GLU A 212 2.35 18.21 -7.20
N ASN A 213 1.19 17.57 -7.39
CA ASN A 213 0.79 16.32 -6.74
C ASN A 213 1.13 15.10 -7.62
N GLY A 214 1.56 15.34 -8.86
CA GLY A 214 1.82 14.32 -9.86
C GLY A 214 0.57 13.85 -10.59
N HIS A 215 -0.54 14.59 -10.52
CA HIS A 215 -1.75 14.28 -11.28
C HIS A 215 -1.64 14.83 -12.71
N MET A 216 -2.11 14.05 -13.69
CA MET A 216 -2.14 14.47 -15.08
C MET A 216 -3.10 15.65 -15.26
N ILE A 217 -2.60 16.76 -15.79
CA ILE A 217 -3.40 17.95 -16.07
C ILE A 217 -4.26 17.71 -17.30
N LYS A 218 -5.50 18.20 -17.25
CA LYS A 218 -6.50 18.14 -18.31
C LYS A 218 -7.21 19.49 -18.45
N GLY A 219 -7.62 19.82 -19.68
CA GLY A 219 -8.29 21.09 -19.96
C GLY A 219 -7.33 22.28 -20.05
N GLU A 220 -7.85 23.49 -19.82
CA GLU A 220 -7.05 24.72 -19.82
C GLU A 220 -6.13 24.78 -18.62
N ASN A 221 -4.86 25.13 -18.84
CA ASN A 221 -3.85 25.29 -17.81
C ASN A 221 -2.98 26.51 -18.08
N CYS A 222 -2.81 27.36 -17.08
CA CYS A 222 -1.91 28.51 -17.15
C CYS A 222 -0.66 28.23 -16.31
N GLN A 223 0.50 28.24 -16.92
CA GLN A 223 1.78 28.08 -16.23
C GLN A 223 2.75 29.20 -16.64
N ASN A 224 3.29 29.91 -15.67
CA ASN A 224 4.22 31.03 -15.88
C ASN A 224 3.66 32.11 -16.83
N GLY A 225 2.35 32.36 -16.78
CA GLY A 225 1.65 33.31 -17.64
C GLY A 225 1.32 32.82 -19.06
N ASN A 226 1.70 31.60 -19.41
CA ASN A 226 1.41 30.97 -20.69
C ASN A 226 0.22 30.03 -20.58
N TRP A 227 -0.70 30.07 -21.55
CA TRP A 227 -1.86 29.21 -21.61
C TRP A 227 -1.59 28.00 -22.49
N TYR A 228 -2.02 26.83 -22.01
CA TYR A 228 -1.97 25.52 -22.66
C TYR A 228 -3.34 24.85 -22.60
N TYR A 229 -3.58 23.89 -23.45
CA TYR A 229 -4.73 23.02 -23.37
C TYR A 229 -4.32 21.55 -23.45
N PHE A 230 -4.86 20.76 -22.58
CA PHE A 230 -4.64 19.32 -22.51
C PHE A 230 -5.97 18.60 -22.81
N GLU A 231 -5.95 17.66 -23.73
CA GLU A 231 -7.13 16.92 -24.16
C GLU A 231 -7.78 16.21 -22.95
N PRO A 232 -9.10 16.36 -22.72
CA PRO A 232 -9.73 15.92 -21.47
C PRO A 232 -9.67 14.39 -21.21
N VAL A 233 -9.60 13.57 -22.26
CA VAL A 233 -9.55 12.11 -22.12
C VAL A 233 -8.10 11.63 -21.95
N THR A 234 -7.24 11.99 -22.88
CA THR A 234 -5.87 11.46 -22.99
C THR A 234 -4.83 12.28 -22.26
N GLY A 235 -5.14 13.52 -21.85
CA GLY A 235 -4.18 14.47 -21.30
C GLY A 235 -3.14 14.97 -22.29
N ALA A 236 -3.31 14.71 -23.58
CA ALA A 236 -2.37 15.15 -24.62
C ALA A 236 -2.36 16.69 -24.74
N MET A 237 -1.17 17.30 -24.70
CA MET A 237 -0.99 18.72 -24.96
C MET A 237 -1.37 19.03 -26.41
N ILE A 238 -2.23 20.02 -26.60
CA ILE A 238 -2.70 20.41 -27.93
C ILE A 238 -1.67 21.32 -28.61
N HIS A 239 -1.49 21.08 -29.90
CA HIS A 239 -0.65 21.85 -30.82
C HIS A 239 -1.46 22.20 -32.07
N GLY A 240 -1.24 23.40 -32.62
CA GLY A 240 -1.96 23.87 -33.81
C GLY A 240 -3.38 24.40 -33.52
N PRO A 241 -4.28 24.40 -34.53
CA PRO A 241 -5.62 24.91 -34.39
C PRO A 241 -6.48 23.95 -33.54
N TRP A 242 -7.25 24.50 -32.61
CA TRP A 242 -8.15 23.76 -31.73
C TRP A 242 -9.47 24.50 -31.50
N THR A 243 -10.51 23.76 -31.23
CA THR A 243 -11.78 24.32 -30.79
C THR A 243 -12.05 23.90 -29.37
N LEU A 244 -12.13 24.87 -28.46
CA LEU A 244 -12.43 24.62 -27.04
C LEU A 244 -13.88 24.14 -26.86
N PRO A 245 -14.23 23.52 -25.73
CA PRO A 245 -15.59 23.07 -25.46
C PRO A 245 -16.68 24.18 -25.50
N ASP A 246 -16.29 25.42 -25.26
CA ASP A 246 -17.16 26.60 -25.33
C ASP A 246 -17.32 27.15 -26.74
N GLY A 247 -16.72 26.52 -27.75
CA GLY A 247 -16.78 26.90 -29.16
C GLY A 247 -15.75 27.92 -29.61
N ARG A 248 -14.90 28.44 -28.72
CA ARG A 248 -13.77 29.33 -29.09
C ARG A 248 -12.76 28.58 -29.95
N LYS A 249 -12.39 29.19 -31.08
CA LYS A 249 -11.30 28.69 -31.93
C LYS A 249 -10.00 29.37 -31.52
N VAL A 250 -9.03 28.56 -31.13
CA VAL A 250 -7.72 28.99 -30.63
C VAL A 250 -6.61 28.32 -31.42
N TYR A 251 -5.40 28.85 -31.31
CA TYR A 251 -4.23 28.28 -31.95
C TYR A 251 -3.10 28.12 -30.92
N TYR A 252 -2.58 26.93 -30.81
CA TYR A 252 -1.44 26.60 -29.95
C TYR A 252 -0.18 26.45 -30.78
N ASP A 253 0.94 27.02 -30.34
CA ASP A 253 2.20 26.92 -31.05
C ASP A 253 2.60 25.44 -31.28
N PRO A 254 2.98 25.05 -32.51
CA PRO A 254 3.25 23.65 -32.84
C PRO A 254 4.43 23.03 -32.11
N LYS A 255 5.35 23.84 -31.55
CA LYS A 255 6.55 23.36 -30.85
C LYS A 255 6.38 23.43 -29.33
N THR A 256 5.76 24.48 -28.84
CA THR A 256 5.70 24.77 -27.39
C THR A 256 4.34 24.47 -26.77
N GLY A 257 3.28 24.36 -27.56
CA GLY A 257 1.91 24.22 -27.07
C GLY A 257 1.35 25.49 -26.40
N ILE A 258 2.04 26.62 -26.48
CA ILE A 258 1.56 27.90 -25.92
C ILE A 258 0.50 28.50 -26.83
N MET A 259 -0.62 29.01 -26.25
CA MET A 259 -1.69 29.70 -26.95
C MET A 259 -1.25 31.11 -27.38
#